data_f4f6581ce41420b282bbbc0de6753da6
#
_entry.id   f4f6581ce41420b282bbbc0de6753da6
#
_cell.length_a   1.000
_cell.length_b   1.000
_cell.length_c   1.000
_cell.angle_alpha   90.00
_cell.angle_beta   90.00
_cell.angle_gamma   90.00
#
_symmetry.space_group_name_H-M   'P 1'
#
loop_
_entity.id
_entity.type
_entity.pdbx_description
1 polymer ?
#
loop_
_entity_poly.entity_id
_entity_poly.type
_entity_poly.pdbx_seq_one_letter_code
_entity_poly.pdbx_strand_id
1 'polypeptide(L)'
;MPFINVLTSTKVNDKGKLLEEISIFISSLTNKSRRFVMAKIEDNCQMHFDDETPSCFLEIKSIGSLNPSEMAKSISEFVYEKMGIPIDRIYISFEDVPASLWAWNGRTFG
;
A
#
# COMPACT_ATOMS: atom_id res chain seq x y z
N MET A 1 -7.55 7.89 -7.76
CA MET A 1 -7.76 7.83 -6.32
C MET A 1 -7.18 6.55 -5.77
N PRO A 2 -5.93 6.51 -5.33
CA PRO A 2 -5.39 5.30 -4.70
C PRO A 2 -5.55 5.32 -3.19
N PHE A 3 -5.85 4.14 -2.65
CA PHE A 3 -5.76 3.86 -1.23
C PHE A 3 -4.79 2.71 -1.02
N ILE A 4 -3.87 2.86 -0.10
CA ILE A 4 -2.94 1.80 0.29
C ILE A 4 -3.04 1.55 1.78
N ASN A 5 -3.27 0.28 2.14
CA ASN A 5 -3.32 -0.19 3.52
C ASN A 5 -2.14 -1.12 3.76
N VAL A 6 -1.30 -0.80 4.74
CA VAL A 6 -0.13 -1.58 5.10
C VAL A 6 -0.33 -2.20 6.47
N LEU A 7 -0.39 -3.53 6.52
CA LEU A 7 -0.45 -4.28 7.77
C LEU A 7 0.89 -4.99 7.95
N THR A 8 1.54 -4.78 9.09
CA THR A 8 2.83 -5.42 9.36
C THR A 8 2.93 -5.91 10.79
N SER A 9 3.66 -7.02 10.97
CA SER A 9 3.95 -7.55 12.29
C SER A 9 5.09 -6.80 12.99
N THR A 10 5.86 -6.01 12.27
CA THR A 10 6.97 -5.23 12.83
C THR A 10 6.48 -3.93 13.43
N LYS A 11 7.33 -3.32 14.27
CA LYS A 11 7.08 -1.97 14.77
C LYS A 11 7.64 -0.95 13.79
N VAL A 12 6.86 0.08 13.51
CA VAL A 12 7.30 1.21 12.68
C VAL A 12 7.61 2.39 13.61
N ASN A 13 8.87 2.84 13.60
CA ASN A 13 9.33 3.86 14.54
C ASN A 13 8.79 5.26 14.23
N ASP A 14 8.74 5.62 12.95
CA ASP A 14 8.24 6.92 12.51
C ASP A 14 7.17 6.71 11.44
N LYS A 15 5.93 6.52 11.88
CA LYS A 15 4.81 6.26 10.98
C LYS A 15 4.51 7.45 10.08
N GLY A 16 4.62 8.67 10.60
CA GLY A 16 4.36 9.87 9.81
C GLY A 16 5.31 10.00 8.63
N LYS A 17 6.59 9.76 8.85
CA LYS A 17 7.60 9.79 7.80
C LYS A 17 7.35 8.69 6.75
N LEU A 18 7.09 7.47 7.22
CA LEU A 18 6.84 6.34 6.30
C LEU A 18 5.57 6.55 5.49
N LEU A 19 4.51 7.07 6.09
CA LEU A 19 3.27 7.39 5.38
C LEU A 19 3.51 8.42 4.28
N GLU A 20 4.31 9.44 4.55
CA GLU A 20 4.66 10.44 3.54
C GLU A 20 5.45 9.81 2.40
N GLU A 21 6.43 8.97 2.71
CA GLU A 21 7.23 8.26 1.70
C GLU A 21 6.37 7.32 0.86
N ILE A 22 5.44 6.60 1.48
CA ILE A 22 4.48 5.74 0.79
C ILE A 22 3.60 6.55 -0.16
N SER A 23 3.10 7.69 0.30
CA SER A 23 2.25 8.55 -0.52
C SER A 23 2.96 9.04 -1.76
N ILE A 24 4.21 9.46 -1.62
CA ILE A 24 5.05 9.90 -2.75
C ILE A 24 5.27 8.74 -3.72
N PHE A 25 5.59 7.56 -3.18
CA PHE A 25 5.88 6.38 -3.99
C PHE A 25 4.65 5.91 -4.78
N ILE A 26 3.51 5.79 -4.12
CA ILE A 26 2.25 5.37 -4.77
C ILE A 26 1.81 6.41 -5.81
N SER A 27 1.98 7.69 -5.51
CA SER A 27 1.71 8.76 -6.47
C SER A 27 2.53 8.57 -7.75
N SER A 28 3.81 8.26 -7.62
CA SER A 28 4.68 8.04 -8.78
C SER A 28 4.31 6.78 -9.56
N LEU A 29 3.95 5.70 -8.88
CA LEU A 29 3.57 4.44 -9.52
C LEU A 29 2.25 4.53 -10.28
N THR A 30 1.28 5.24 -9.72
CA THR A 30 -0.07 5.33 -10.29
C THR A 30 -0.26 6.55 -11.19
N ASN A 31 0.71 7.45 -11.20
CA ASN A 31 0.62 8.75 -11.89
C ASN A 31 -0.59 9.56 -11.42
N LYS A 32 -0.96 9.41 -10.14
CA LYS A 32 -2.01 10.18 -9.49
C LYS A 32 -1.38 11.19 -8.55
N SER A 33 -2.01 12.35 -8.38
CA SER A 33 -1.52 13.38 -7.46
C SER A 33 -1.45 12.88 -6.03
N ARG A 34 -0.37 13.20 -5.30
CA ARG A 34 -0.24 12.91 -3.86
C ARG A 34 -1.44 13.37 -3.06
N ARG A 35 -2.05 14.47 -3.47
CA ARG A 35 -3.22 15.05 -2.82
C ARG A 35 -4.36 14.04 -2.67
N PHE A 36 -4.44 13.06 -3.58
CA PHE A 36 -5.53 12.10 -3.61
C PHE A 36 -5.11 10.70 -3.16
N VAL A 37 -3.87 10.52 -2.72
CA VAL A 37 -3.41 9.23 -2.19
C VAL A 37 -3.73 9.17 -0.71
N MET A 38 -4.50 8.16 -0.31
CA MET A 38 -4.73 7.87 1.10
C MET A 38 -3.89 6.66 1.49
N ALA A 39 -3.06 6.82 2.53
CA ALA A 39 -2.21 5.75 3.02
C ALA A 39 -2.48 5.49 4.49
N LYS A 40 -2.46 4.21 4.87
CA LYS A 40 -2.66 3.76 6.24
C LYS A 40 -1.63 2.71 6.59
N ILE A 41 -1.10 2.78 7.81
CA ILE A 41 -0.21 1.75 8.38
C ILE A 41 -0.81 1.25 9.69
N GLU A 42 -0.83 -0.06 9.85
CA GLU A 42 -1.11 -0.71 11.12
C GLU A 42 0.08 -1.61 11.43
N ASP A 43 0.83 -1.29 12.47
CA ASP A 43 2.03 -2.03 12.86
C ASP A 43 1.79 -2.89 14.10
N ASN A 44 2.79 -3.67 14.49
CA ASN A 44 2.70 -4.59 15.62
C ASN A 44 1.51 -5.54 15.51
N CYS A 45 1.10 -5.91 14.31
CA CYS A 45 0.01 -6.87 14.11
C CYS A 45 0.49 -8.26 14.51
N GLN A 46 -0.40 -9.05 15.11
CA GLN A 46 -0.14 -10.46 15.32
C GLN A 46 -0.43 -11.20 14.02
N MET A 47 0.63 -11.63 13.35
CA MET A 47 0.55 -12.26 12.03
C MET A 47 1.33 -13.56 12.03
N HIS A 48 0.75 -14.57 11.43
CA HIS A 48 1.37 -15.87 11.21
C HIS A 48 1.37 -16.17 9.72
N PHE A 49 2.55 -16.33 9.15
CA PHE A 49 2.74 -16.67 7.75
C PHE A 49 3.81 -17.76 7.72
N ASP A 50 3.40 -19.03 7.80
CA ASP A 50 4.25 -20.19 8.03
C ASP A 50 4.90 -20.17 9.43
N ASP A 51 5.41 -19.03 9.86
CA ASP A 51 5.93 -18.77 11.20
C ASP A 51 5.60 -17.32 11.60
N GLU A 52 6.21 -16.83 12.68
CA GLU A 52 5.96 -15.49 13.20
C GLU A 52 7.10 -14.49 12.87
N THR A 53 7.99 -14.83 11.94
CA THR A 53 9.00 -13.86 11.49
C THR A 53 8.34 -12.69 10.77
N PRO A 54 9.03 -11.54 10.67
CA PRO A 54 8.44 -10.33 10.10
C PRO A 54 7.73 -10.55 8.76
N SER A 55 6.53 -10.06 8.66
CA SER A 55 5.71 -10.16 7.45
C SER A 55 4.86 -8.91 7.26
N CYS A 56 4.33 -8.77 6.06
CA CYS A 56 3.57 -7.60 5.67
C CYS A 56 2.49 -7.99 4.65
N PHE A 57 1.31 -7.38 4.80
CA PHE A 57 0.24 -7.48 3.81
C PHE A 57 -0.14 -6.07 3.37
N LEU A 58 -0.10 -5.82 2.05
CA LEU A 58 -0.50 -4.55 1.48
C LEU A 58 -1.74 -4.74 0.62
N GLU A 59 -2.70 -3.82 0.80
CA GLU A 59 -3.88 -3.74 -0.05
C GLU A 59 -3.84 -2.43 -0.81
N ILE A 60 -3.99 -2.49 -2.13
CA ILE A 60 -3.97 -1.30 -2.98
C ILE A 60 -5.25 -1.26 -3.79
N LYS A 61 -6.01 -0.19 -3.60
CA LYS A 61 -7.24 0.06 -4.35
C LYS A 61 -7.05 1.33 -5.16
N SER A 62 -7.48 1.31 -6.42
CA SER A 62 -7.39 2.48 -7.28
C SER A 62 -8.46 2.42 -8.36
N ILE A 63 -8.88 3.57 -8.82
CA ILE A 63 -9.70 3.68 -10.02
C ILE A 63 -8.73 3.68 -11.21
N GLY A 64 -8.51 2.50 -11.78
CA GLY A 64 -7.54 2.35 -12.86
C GLY A 64 -6.09 2.55 -12.42
N SER A 65 -5.21 2.74 -13.39
CA SER A 65 -3.78 3.02 -13.19
C SER A 65 -3.02 1.92 -12.46
N LEU A 66 -3.52 0.69 -12.49
CA LEU A 66 -2.85 -0.46 -11.88
C LEU A 66 -2.18 -1.30 -12.95
N ASN A 67 -0.93 -1.65 -12.70
CA ASN A 67 -0.16 -2.63 -13.43
C ASN A 67 0.45 -3.60 -12.42
N PRO A 68 -0.34 -4.59 -11.96
CA PRO A 68 0.06 -5.42 -10.81
C PRO A 68 1.39 -6.13 -10.97
N SER A 69 1.68 -6.67 -12.16
CA SER A 69 2.92 -7.44 -12.35
C SER A 69 4.18 -6.58 -12.19
N GLU A 70 4.15 -5.34 -12.64
CA GLU A 70 5.27 -4.42 -12.48
C GLU A 70 5.27 -3.78 -11.09
N MET A 71 4.10 -3.39 -10.61
CA MET A 71 3.97 -2.76 -9.30
C MET A 71 4.35 -3.69 -8.16
N ALA A 72 4.02 -4.97 -8.27
CA ALA A 72 4.36 -5.96 -7.23
C ALA A 72 5.86 -5.97 -6.96
N LYS A 73 6.68 -5.94 -7.99
CA LYS A 73 8.13 -5.91 -7.86
C LYS A 73 8.60 -4.61 -7.18
N SER A 74 8.16 -3.48 -7.69
CA SER A 74 8.57 -2.17 -7.17
C SER A 74 8.12 -1.97 -5.71
N ILE A 75 6.90 -2.37 -5.38
CA ILE A 75 6.35 -2.23 -4.04
C ILE A 75 7.09 -3.16 -3.06
N SER A 76 7.37 -4.40 -3.46
CA SER A 76 8.12 -5.32 -2.62
C SER A 76 9.52 -4.81 -2.30
N GLU A 77 10.21 -4.27 -3.30
CA GLU A 77 11.52 -3.66 -3.11
C GLU A 77 11.46 -2.46 -2.17
N PHE A 78 10.45 -1.61 -2.32
CA PHE A 78 10.23 -0.46 -1.46
C PHE A 78 10.01 -0.88 0.00
N VAL A 79 9.15 -1.86 0.23
CA VAL A 79 8.87 -2.38 1.58
C VAL A 79 10.13 -2.99 2.20
N TYR A 80 10.89 -3.76 1.43
CA TYR A 80 12.14 -4.32 1.89
C TYR A 80 13.13 -3.22 2.30
N GLU A 81 13.31 -2.20 1.48
CA GLU A 81 14.23 -1.10 1.77
C GLU A 81 13.80 -0.27 2.98
N LYS A 82 12.50 0.03 3.10
CA LYS A 82 12.00 0.91 4.14
C LYS A 82 11.70 0.21 5.46
N MET A 83 11.31 -1.05 5.42
CA MET A 83 10.82 -1.77 6.60
C MET A 83 11.65 -2.99 6.94
N GLY A 84 12.58 -3.39 6.08
CA GLY A 84 13.45 -4.53 6.34
C GLY A 84 12.77 -5.89 6.25
N ILE A 85 11.58 -5.95 5.66
CA ILE A 85 10.83 -7.20 5.55
C ILE A 85 11.28 -7.94 4.29
N PRO A 86 11.69 -9.22 4.40
CA PRO A 86 12.08 -9.98 3.21
C PRO A 86 10.97 -10.05 2.18
N ILE A 87 11.33 -10.00 0.90
CA ILE A 87 10.35 -9.93 -0.20
C ILE A 87 9.42 -11.14 -0.20
N ASP A 88 9.92 -12.32 0.16
CA ASP A 88 9.11 -13.54 0.25
C ASP A 88 8.16 -13.58 1.46
N ARG A 89 8.21 -12.55 2.29
CA ARG A 89 7.33 -12.39 3.46
C ARG A 89 6.30 -11.27 3.25
N ILE A 90 6.10 -10.85 2.01
CA ILE A 90 5.20 -9.74 1.65
C ILE A 90 4.13 -10.24 0.70
N TYR A 91 2.86 -10.05 1.08
CA TYR A 91 1.73 -10.22 0.17
C TYR A 91 1.20 -8.85 -0.25
N ILE A 92 0.81 -8.74 -1.51
CA ILE A 92 0.21 -7.53 -2.06
C ILE A 92 -1.07 -7.93 -2.80
N SER A 93 -2.17 -7.27 -2.48
CA SER A 93 -3.44 -7.44 -3.16
C SER A 93 -3.82 -6.16 -3.89
N PHE A 94 -4.27 -6.28 -5.13
CA PHE A 94 -4.67 -5.15 -5.96
C PHE A 94 -6.15 -5.23 -6.26
N GLU A 95 -6.84 -4.09 -6.20
CA GLU A 95 -8.24 -3.99 -6.58
C GLU A 95 -8.44 -2.78 -7.48
N ASP A 96 -8.90 -3.01 -8.71
CA ASP A 96 -9.29 -1.96 -9.63
C ASP A 96 -10.77 -1.66 -9.39
N VAL A 97 -11.06 -0.48 -8.83
CA VAL A 97 -12.42 -0.11 -8.44
C VAL A 97 -13.07 0.71 -9.56
N PRO A 98 -14.27 0.32 -10.02
CA PRO A 98 -15.01 1.15 -10.96
C PRO A 98 -15.27 2.54 -10.40
N ALA A 99 -15.17 3.56 -11.24
CA ALA A 99 -15.38 4.95 -10.82
C ALA A 99 -16.75 5.16 -10.17
N SER A 100 -17.78 4.44 -10.64
CA SER A 100 -19.13 4.52 -10.09
C SER A 100 -19.25 3.97 -8.67
N LEU A 101 -18.26 3.25 -8.19
CA LEU A 101 -18.24 2.63 -6.86
C LEU A 101 -17.29 3.33 -5.88
N TRP A 102 -16.78 4.49 -6.26
CA TRP A 102 -15.91 5.28 -5.41
C TRP A 102 -16.43 6.71 -5.31
N ALA A 103 -16.55 7.22 -4.10
CA ALA A 103 -17.06 8.57 -3.87
C ALA A 103 -16.03 9.44 -3.14
N TRP A 104 -16.01 10.70 -3.51
CA TRP A 104 -15.25 11.75 -2.86
C TRP A 104 -16.05 13.04 -2.88
N ASN A 105 -15.96 13.79 -1.82
CA ASN A 105 -16.65 15.07 -1.67
C ASN A 105 -18.18 14.94 -1.92
N GLY A 106 -18.75 13.81 -1.45
CA GLY A 106 -20.19 13.58 -1.52
C GLY A 106 -20.72 13.09 -2.87
N ARG A 107 -19.84 12.76 -3.82
CA ARG A 107 -20.25 12.31 -5.15
C ARG A 107 -19.36 11.17 -5.63
N THR A 108 -19.94 10.27 -6.43
CA THR A 108 -19.15 9.22 -7.10
C THR A 108 -18.37 9.80 -8.28
N PHE A 109 -17.31 9.12 -8.68
CA PHE A 109 -16.49 9.52 -9.83
C PHE A 109 -17.08 9.12 -11.18
N GLY A 110 -18.08 8.31 -11.19
CA GLY A 110 -18.73 7.85 -12.42
C GLY A 110 -20.23 7.93 -12.40
#